data_c12bf7312733307d13a9084c3b417865
#
_entry.id   c12bf7312733307d13a9084c3b417865
#
_cell.length_a   1.000
_cell.length_b   1.000
_cell.length_c   1.000
_cell.angle_alpha   90.00
_cell.angle_beta   90.00
_cell.angle_gamma   90.00
#
_symmetry.space_group_name_H-M   'P 1'
#
loop_
_entity.id
_entity.type
_entity.pdbx_description
1 polymer ?
#
loop_
_entity_poly.entity_id
_entity_poly.type
_entity_poly.pdbx_seq_one_letter_code
_entity_poly.pdbx_strand_id
1 'polypeptide(L)'
;MLIVGVAVLAWFTVRQFHVDVPLLDLHPMKHLYVSIGVLMYMAGAMGQQAVLLLLPLYLERACDYTPFVAGCFLLIMTLFYSGSVIVGGKTVDRSGMWPVVSGGFLLMVVGLFATFFAAPTKTAWLVVLIGSVVVVGDALINVPDKDVVLEALPDNTVPDTSAIFSTGNQIAGSIGSALFVGVLSADALRQTAVGINRHAAYANGFQHSILIAAIFEVVMLLVSVWYSREMVRHGRAKINQPA
;
A
#
# COMPACT_ATOMS: atom_id res chain seq x y z
N MET A 1 17.44 -13.26 13.29
CA MET A 1 16.13 -13.71 12.78
C MET A 1 15.82 -13.17 11.37
N LEU A 2 15.99 -11.88 11.07
CA LEU A 2 15.67 -11.28 9.75
C LEU A 2 16.49 -11.91 8.60
N ILE A 3 17.80 -12.07 8.79
CA ILE A 3 18.69 -12.68 7.79
C ILE A 3 18.27 -14.12 7.47
N VAL A 4 17.89 -14.90 8.50
CA VAL A 4 17.43 -16.29 8.32
C VAL A 4 16.10 -16.29 7.54
N GLY A 5 15.16 -15.39 7.84
CA GLY A 5 13.90 -15.28 7.11
C GLY A 5 14.10 -14.94 5.63
N VAL A 6 14.97 -13.96 5.33
CA VAL A 6 15.32 -13.59 3.95
C VAL A 6 16.00 -14.74 3.22
N ALA A 7 16.93 -15.44 3.87
CA ALA A 7 17.63 -16.57 3.28
C ALA A 7 16.67 -17.74 2.95
N VAL A 8 15.74 -18.05 3.86
CA VAL A 8 14.72 -19.10 3.65
C VAL A 8 13.77 -18.72 2.51
N LEU A 9 13.31 -17.46 2.45
CA LEU A 9 12.46 -16.98 1.36
C LEU A 9 13.18 -17.03 0.01
N ALA A 10 14.43 -16.57 -0.04
CA ALA A 10 15.23 -16.63 -1.25
C ALA A 10 15.45 -18.08 -1.72
N TRP A 11 15.81 -18.98 -0.79
CA TRP A 11 15.96 -20.41 -1.09
C TRP A 11 14.65 -21.03 -1.58
N PHE A 12 13.52 -20.74 -0.93
CA PHE A 12 12.19 -21.18 -1.36
C PHE A 12 11.89 -20.71 -2.79
N THR A 13 12.08 -19.41 -3.07
CA THR A 13 11.82 -18.81 -4.39
C THR A 13 12.68 -19.50 -5.47
N VAL A 14 13.98 -19.65 -5.24
CA VAL A 14 14.88 -20.33 -6.19
C VAL A 14 14.45 -21.78 -6.41
N ARG A 15 14.06 -22.48 -5.36
CA ARG A 15 13.58 -23.87 -5.47
C ARG A 15 12.32 -23.98 -6.33
N GLN A 16 11.37 -23.04 -6.21
CA GLN A 16 10.12 -23.08 -7.00
C GLN A 16 10.36 -22.99 -8.51
N PHE A 17 11.44 -22.36 -8.96
CA PHE A 17 11.81 -22.31 -10.38
C PHE A 17 12.50 -23.58 -10.92
N HIS A 18 12.90 -24.52 -10.03
CA HIS A 18 13.67 -25.72 -10.41
C HIS A 18 12.96 -27.05 -10.14
N VAL A 19 11.76 -27.03 -9.58
CA VAL A 19 10.97 -28.23 -9.28
C VAL A 19 9.95 -28.44 -10.41
N ASP A 20 9.79 -29.70 -10.87
CA ASP A 20 8.87 -30.07 -11.96
C ASP A 20 7.39 -29.81 -11.62
N VAL A 21 7.01 -29.92 -10.34
CA VAL A 21 5.67 -29.59 -9.83
C VAL A 21 5.84 -28.59 -8.69
N PRO A 22 5.89 -27.28 -8.99
CA PRO A 22 6.04 -26.26 -7.96
C PRO A 22 4.76 -26.15 -7.10
N LEU A 23 4.92 -25.88 -5.81
CA LEU A 23 3.81 -25.56 -4.92
C LEU A 23 3.14 -24.22 -5.27
N LEU A 24 3.90 -23.33 -5.90
CA LEU A 24 3.48 -22.02 -6.39
C LEU A 24 4.18 -21.77 -7.72
N ASP A 25 3.42 -21.70 -8.80
CA ASP A 25 3.99 -21.35 -10.10
C ASP A 25 4.32 -19.86 -10.17
N LEU A 26 5.61 -19.54 -10.20
CA LEU A 26 6.12 -18.18 -10.34
C LEU A 26 6.34 -17.74 -11.80
N HIS A 27 6.04 -18.60 -12.78
CA HIS A 27 6.23 -18.27 -14.19
C HIS A 27 5.41 -17.06 -14.65
N PRO A 28 4.17 -16.81 -14.14
CA PRO A 28 3.43 -15.60 -14.48
C PRO A 28 4.20 -14.31 -14.17
N MET A 29 5.07 -14.31 -13.15
CA MET A 29 5.94 -13.16 -12.81
C MET A 29 6.96 -12.81 -13.90
N LYS A 30 7.23 -13.69 -14.87
CA LYS A 30 8.07 -13.37 -16.03
C LYS A 30 7.39 -12.39 -16.99
N HIS A 31 6.08 -12.31 -16.95
CA HIS A 31 5.34 -11.29 -17.70
C HIS A 31 5.43 -9.95 -16.95
N LEU A 32 6.02 -8.96 -17.61
CA LEU A 32 6.22 -7.63 -17.05
C LEU A 32 4.91 -7.01 -16.52
N TYR A 33 3.79 -7.28 -17.18
CA TYR A 33 2.47 -6.84 -16.78
C TYR A 33 2.09 -7.36 -15.37
N VAL A 34 2.28 -8.66 -15.12
CA VAL A 34 1.99 -9.28 -13.81
C VAL A 34 2.92 -8.75 -12.72
N SER A 35 4.22 -8.67 -13.02
CA SER A 35 5.22 -8.19 -12.06
C SER A 35 4.98 -6.75 -11.63
N ILE A 36 4.60 -5.87 -12.55
CA ILE A 36 4.28 -4.47 -12.21
C ILE A 36 2.96 -4.40 -11.44
N GLY A 37 1.93 -5.16 -11.81
CA GLY A 37 0.71 -5.24 -11.05
C GLY A 37 0.98 -5.67 -9.60
N VAL A 38 1.70 -6.78 -9.39
CA VAL A 38 2.09 -7.23 -8.04
C VAL A 38 2.88 -6.16 -7.29
N LEU A 39 3.81 -5.45 -7.95
CA LEU A 39 4.57 -4.38 -7.32
C LEU A 39 3.67 -3.21 -6.88
N MET A 40 2.71 -2.81 -7.71
CA MET A 40 1.76 -1.74 -7.38
C MET A 40 0.83 -2.15 -6.25
N TYR A 41 0.33 -3.38 -6.29
CA TYR A 41 -0.46 -3.96 -5.21
C TYR A 41 0.29 -3.96 -3.87
N MET A 42 1.56 -4.38 -3.88
CA MET A 42 2.42 -4.36 -2.70
C MET A 42 2.68 -2.93 -2.19
N ALA A 43 2.87 -1.98 -3.09
CA ALA A 43 3.11 -0.59 -2.72
C ALA A 43 1.88 0.03 -2.04
N GLY A 44 0.68 -0.14 -2.61
CA GLY A 44 -0.56 0.30 -1.98
C GLY A 44 -0.72 -0.26 -0.56
N ALA A 45 -0.47 -1.58 -0.39
CA ALA A 45 -0.51 -2.23 0.92
C ALA A 45 0.48 -1.61 1.92
N MET A 46 1.69 -1.23 1.49
CA MET A 46 2.65 -0.55 2.38
C MET A 46 2.13 0.81 2.84
N GLY A 47 1.62 1.64 1.93
CA GLY A 47 1.07 2.96 2.27
C GLY A 47 -0.15 2.87 3.18
N GLN A 48 -1.04 1.90 2.96
CA GLN A 48 -2.17 1.63 3.84
C GLN A 48 -1.70 1.28 5.26
N GLN A 49 -0.69 0.41 5.40
CA GLN A 49 -0.14 0.01 6.69
C GLN A 49 0.47 1.19 7.47
N ALA A 50 1.05 2.17 6.78
CA ALA A 50 1.54 3.38 7.43
C ALA A 50 0.43 4.09 8.22
N VAL A 51 -0.78 4.16 7.69
CA VAL A 51 -1.91 4.81 8.37
C VAL A 51 -2.57 3.88 9.38
N LEU A 52 -2.89 2.64 9.00
CA LEU A 52 -3.63 1.71 9.86
C LEU A 52 -2.89 1.34 11.15
N LEU A 53 -1.56 1.31 11.13
CA LEU A 53 -0.76 1.00 12.33
C LEU A 53 -0.30 2.24 13.10
N LEU A 54 0.09 3.30 12.38
CA LEU A 54 0.62 4.48 13.06
C LEU A 54 -0.48 5.31 13.69
N LEU A 55 -1.68 5.34 13.09
CA LEU A 55 -2.77 6.18 13.58
C LEU A 55 -3.25 5.79 15.00
N PRO A 56 -3.49 4.51 15.34
CA PRO A 56 -3.80 4.13 16.73
C PRO A 56 -2.68 4.52 17.68
N LEU A 57 -1.43 4.29 17.32
CA LEU A 57 -0.28 4.66 18.16
C LEU A 57 -0.21 6.18 18.39
N TYR A 58 -0.50 6.98 17.37
CA TYR A 58 -0.60 8.43 17.49
C TYR A 58 -1.76 8.84 18.41
N LEU A 59 -2.95 8.27 18.21
CA LEU A 59 -4.11 8.60 19.02
C LEU A 59 -3.91 8.25 20.51
N GLU A 60 -3.32 7.09 20.78
CA GLU A 60 -3.08 6.63 22.14
C GLU A 60 -1.89 7.33 22.81
N ARG A 61 -0.78 7.53 22.09
CA ARG A 61 0.48 7.99 22.67
C ARG A 61 0.71 9.51 22.59
N ALA A 62 0.13 10.15 21.58
CA ALA A 62 0.28 11.60 21.36
C ALA A 62 -0.97 12.39 21.80
N CYS A 63 -2.18 11.79 21.69
CA CYS A 63 -3.45 12.45 21.96
C CYS A 63 -4.20 11.92 23.20
N ASP A 64 -3.65 10.92 23.92
CA ASP A 64 -4.22 10.31 25.14
C ASP A 64 -5.62 9.68 24.98
N TYR A 65 -5.98 9.26 23.77
CA TYR A 65 -7.21 8.51 23.55
C TYR A 65 -7.08 7.07 24.07
N THR A 66 -8.19 6.50 24.54
CA THR A 66 -8.23 5.09 24.93
C THR A 66 -8.14 4.18 23.69
N PRO A 67 -7.60 2.94 23.82
CA PRO A 67 -7.56 1.98 22.73
C PRO A 67 -8.93 1.70 22.10
N PHE A 68 -10.00 1.75 22.90
CA PHE A 68 -11.37 1.58 22.42
C PHE A 68 -11.77 2.70 21.44
N VAL A 69 -11.48 3.95 21.76
CA VAL A 69 -11.78 5.10 20.91
C VAL A 69 -10.93 5.06 19.64
N ALA A 70 -9.64 4.69 19.76
CA ALA A 70 -8.78 4.49 18.60
C ALA A 70 -9.34 3.39 17.67
N GLY A 71 -9.85 2.29 18.21
CA GLY A 71 -10.52 1.25 17.45
C GLY A 71 -11.80 1.73 16.74
N CYS A 72 -12.60 2.58 17.39
CA CYS A 72 -13.77 3.21 16.74
C CYS A 72 -13.38 4.08 15.53
N PHE A 73 -12.28 4.81 15.63
CA PHE A 73 -11.75 5.58 14.49
C PHE A 73 -11.30 4.68 13.34
N LEU A 74 -10.65 3.55 13.64
CA LEU A 74 -10.29 2.57 12.60
C LEU A 74 -11.52 1.96 11.92
N LEU A 75 -12.61 1.75 12.65
CA LEU A 75 -13.88 1.29 12.07
C LEU A 75 -14.39 2.26 11.02
N ILE A 76 -14.34 3.58 11.28
CA ILE A 76 -14.73 4.61 10.31
C ILE A 76 -13.89 4.49 9.04
N MET A 77 -12.57 4.33 9.17
CA MET A 77 -11.68 4.18 8.01
C MET A 77 -11.99 2.91 7.20
N THR A 78 -12.30 1.81 7.88
CA THR A 78 -12.68 0.54 7.23
C THR A 78 -13.99 0.67 6.45
N LEU A 79 -14.96 1.47 6.94
CA LEU A 79 -16.19 1.76 6.21
C LEU A 79 -15.92 2.58 4.94
N PHE A 80 -15.02 3.58 5.00
CA PHE A 80 -14.59 4.32 3.81
C PHE A 80 -13.88 3.40 2.79
N TYR A 81 -13.00 2.52 3.26
CA TYR A 81 -12.34 1.51 2.41
C TYR A 81 -13.38 0.65 1.69
N SER A 82 -14.30 0.03 2.45
CA SER A 82 -15.33 -0.88 1.91
C SER A 82 -16.25 -0.19 0.89
N GLY A 83 -16.66 1.04 1.16
CA GLY A 83 -17.42 1.84 0.20
C GLY A 83 -16.64 2.15 -1.07
N SER A 84 -15.36 2.41 -0.94
CA SER A 84 -14.47 2.76 -2.06
C SER A 84 -14.17 1.57 -2.98
N VAL A 85 -14.14 0.34 -2.46
CA VAL A 85 -14.03 -0.88 -3.26
C VAL A 85 -15.16 -0.96 -4.30
N ILE A 86 -16.41 -0.70 -3.88
CA ILE A 86 -17.58 -0.73 -4.77
C ILE A 86 -17.50 0.36 -5.86
N VAL A 87 -17.06 1.55 -5.47
CA VAL A 87 -16.90 2.67 -6.41
C VAL A 87 -15.72 2.41 -7.35
N GLY A 88 -14.65 1.85 -6.84
CA GLY A 88 -13.44 1.50 -7.61
C GLY A 88 -13.76 0.55 -8.75
N GLY A 89 -14.44 -0.57 -8.49
CA GLY A 89 -14.84 -1.52 -9.53
C GLY A 89 -15.64 -0.85 -10.65
N LYS A 90 -16.70 -0.10 -10.30
CA LYS A 90 -17.51 0.63 -11.30
C LYS A 90 -16.71 1.66 -12.11
N THR A 91 -15.68 2.24 -11.52
CA THR A 91 -14.85 3.24 -12.19
C THR A 91 -13.88 2.58 -13.17
N VAL A 92 -13.36 1.40 -12.83
CA VAL A 92 -12.53 0.59 -13.72
C VAL A 92 -13.29 0.16 -14.97
N ASP A 93 -14.54 -0.28 -14.82
CA ASP A 93 -15.40 -0.67 -15.95
C ASP A 93 -15.58 0.45 -16.98
N ARG A 94 -15.54 1.73 -16.53
CA ARG A 94 -15.73 2.90 -17.40
C ARG A 94 -14.44 3.50 -17.93
N SER A 95 -13.40 3.55 -17.12
CA SER A 95 -12.19 4.33 -17.41
C SER A 95 -10.96 3.45 -17.65
N GLY A 96 -11.10 2.14 -17.43
CA GLY A 96 -9.98 1.21 -17.44
C GLY A 96 -9.15 1.23 -16.13
N MET A 97 -8.32 0.22 -15.95
CA MET A 97 -7.52 0.00 -14.72
C MET A 97 -6.51 1.12 -14.45
N TRP A 98 -5.69 1.47 -15.44
CA TRP A 98 -4.52 2.33 -15.23
C TRP A 98 -4.81 3.74 -14.73
N PRO A 99 -5.83 4.46 -15.25
CA PRO A 99 -6.22 5.76 -14.69
C PRO A 99 -6.71 5.66 -13.25
N VAL A 100 -7.40 4.56 -12.91
CA VAL A 100 -7.94 4.34 -11.56
C VAL A 100 -6.83 4.06 -10.57
N VAL A 101 -5.88 3.17 -10.92
CA VAL A 101 -4.71 2.86 -10.10
C VAL A 101 -3.83 4.10 -9.88
N SER A 102 -3.54 4.86 -10.95
CA SER A 102 -2.78 6.11 -10.83
C SER A 102 -3.52 7.16 -10.00
N GLY A 103 -4.86 7.23 -10.12
CA GLY A 103 -5.71 8.07 -9.28
C GLY A 103 -5.70 7.64 -7.81
N GLY A 104 -5.67 6.33 -7.54
CA GLY A 104 -5.51 5.76 -6.21
C GLY A 104 -4.20 6.20 -5.55
N PHE A 105 -3.07 6.06 -6.26
CA PHE A 105 -1.77 6.55 -5.77
C PHE A 105 -1.77 8.06 -5.53
N LEU A 106 -2.40 8.85 -6.40
CA LEU A 106 -2.52 10.29 -6.20
C LEU A 106 -3.31 10.61 -4.92
N LEU A 107 -4.43 9.91 -4.66
CA LEU A 107 -5.20 10.08 -3.43
C LEU A 107 -4.38 9.68 -2.19
N MET A 108 -3.60 8.58 -2.26
CA MET A 108 -2.71 8.19 -1.17
C MET A 108 -1.67 9.26 -0.88
N VAL A 109 -1.00 9.78 -1.90
CA VAL A 109 0.00 10.85 -1.77
C VAL A 109 -0.62 12.09 -1.13
N VAL A 110 -1.76 12.57 -1.65
CA VAL A 110 -2.47 13.72 -1.12
C VAL A 110 -2.92 13.47 0.33
N GLY A 111 -3.48 12.30 0.62
CA GLY A 111 -3.92 11.92 1.96
C GLY A 111 -2.77 11.85 2.96
N LEU A 112 -1.62 11.27 2.59
CA LEU A 112 -0.44 11.19 3.45
C LEU A 112 0.15 12.57 3.73
N PHE A 113 0.34 13.42 2.71
CA PHE A 113 0.81 14.79 2.93
C PHE A 113 -0.18 15.60 3.77
N ALA A 114 -1.48 15.50 3.50
CA ALA A 114 -2.48 16.17 4.31
C ALA A 114 -2.47 15.68 5.77
N THR A 115 -2.28 14.36 6.00
CA THR A 115 -2.11 13.78 7.34
C THR A 115 -0.85 14.32 8.03
N PHE A 116 0.26 14.44 7.31
CA PHE A 116 1.49 15.05 7.81
C PHE A 116 1.25 16.48 8.32
N PHE A 117 0.54 17.31 7.57
CA PHE A 117 0.23 18.69 7.96
C PHE A 117 -0.86 18.79 9.03
N ALA A 118 -1.77 17.82 9.10
CA ALA A 118 -2.84 17.78 10.11
C ALA A 118 -2.36 17.27 11.47
N ALA A 119 -1.34 16.41 11.54
CA ALA A 119 -0.86 15.80 12.77
C ALA A 119 -0.52 16.80 13.90
N PRO A 120 0.12 17.98 13.64
CA PRO A 120 0.42 18.96 14.69
C PRO A 120 -0.82 19.57 15.35
N THR A 121 -1.98 19.56 14.68
CA THR A 121 -3.23 20.12 15.23
C THR A 121 -3.76 19.33 16.41
N LYS A 122 -3.33 18.07 16.57
CA LYS A 122 -3.81 17.10 17.57
C LYS A 122 -5.32 16.89 17.57
N THR A 123 -5.98 17.28 16.47
CA THR A 123 -7.42 17.10 16.28
C THR A 123 -7.67 15.72 15.72
N ALA A 124 -7.93 14.74 16.58
CA ALA A 124 -7.99 13.32 16.23
C ALA A 124 -8.93 13.03 15.04
N TRP A 125 -10.18 13.50 15.08
CA TRP A 125 -11.14 13.22 14.03
C TRP A 125 -10.75 13.85 12.67
N LEU A 126 -10.02 14.98 12.68
CA LEU A 126 -9.50 15.58 11.45
C LEU A 126 -8.42 14.70 10.83
N VAL A 127 -7.46 14.22 11.65
CA VAL A 127 -6.38 13.32 11.19
C VAL A 127 -6.96 11.99 10.69
N VAL A 128 -8.01 11.47 11.33
CA VAL A 128 -8.70 10.25 10.91
C VAL A 128 -9.42 10.42 9.57
N LEU A 129 -10.18 11.52 9.40
CA LEU A 129 -10.90 11.79 8.14
C LEU A 129 -9.93 11.96 6.97
N ILE A 130 -8.84 12.69 7.20
CA ILE A 130 -7.79 12.87 6.18
C ILE A 130 -7.08 11.54 5.92
N GLY A 131 -6.72 10.78 6.96
CA GLY A 131 -6.14 9.44 6.84
C GLY A 131 -7.06 8.45 6.10
N SER A 132 -8.38 8.65 6.18
CA SER A 132 -9.35 7.84 5.41
C SER A 132 -9.18 8.01 3.89
N VAL A 133 -8.67 9.16 3.41
CA VAL A 133 -8.36 9.36 1.99
C VAL A 133 -7.26 8.40 1.52
N VAL A 134 -6.31 8.05 2.39
CA VAL A 134 -5.24 7.08 2.08
C VAL A 134 -5.83 5.70 1.84
N VAL A 135 -6.71 5.22 2.73
CA VAL A 135 -7.32 3.90 2.58
C VAL A 135 -8.33 3.85 1.41
N VAL A 136 -8.95 4.96 1.06
CA VAL A 136 -9.73 5.11 -0.18
C VAL A 136 -8.82 4.94 -1.41
N GLY A 137 -7.66 5.59 -1.41
CA GLY A 137 -6.67 5.46 -2.49
C GLY A 137 -6.19 4.02 -2.64
N ASP A 138 -5.89 3.34 -1.54
CA ASP A 138 -5.50 1.93 -1.52
C ASP A 138 -6.60 1.01 -2.09
N ALA A 139 -7.86 1.23 -1.75
CA ALA A 139 -8.98 0.47 -2.30
C ALA A 139 -9.09 0.60 -3.84
N LEU A 140 -8.75 1.78 -4.39
CA LEU A 140 -8.71 2.03 -5.83
C LEU A 140 -7.49 1.41 -6.52
N ILE A 141 -6.45 1.02 -5.77
CA ILE A 141 -5.29 0.30 -6.30
C ILE A 141 -5.51 -1.20 -6.20
N ASN A 142 -5.70 -1.69 -4.99
CA ASN A 142 -5.58 -3.11 -4.66
C ASN A 142 -6.65 -3.98 -5.31
N VAL A 143 -7.90 -3.53 -5.34
CA VAL A 143 -8.98 -4.36 -5.88
C VAL A 143 -8.93 -4.41 -7.41
N PRO A 144 -8.90 -3.26 -8.13
CA PRO A 144 -8.86 -3.29 -9.58
C PRO A 144 -7.59 -3.90 -10.15
N ASP A 145 -6.44 -3.65 -9.52
CA ASP A 145 -5.16 -4.15 -10.00
C ASP A 145 -5.11 -5.67 -10.00
N LYS A 146 -5.52 -6.29 -8.90
CA LYS A 146 -5.57 -7.74 -8.78
C LYS A 146 -6.55 -8.35 -9.79
N ASP A 147 -7.78 -7.83 -9.86
CA ASP A 147 -8.84 -8.42 -10.68
C ASP A 147 -8.51 -8.37 -12.17
N VAL A 148 -8.04 -7.21 -12.68
CA VAL A 148 -7.70 -7.06 -14.10
C VAL A 148 -6.45 -7.87 -14.48
N VAL A 149 -5.46 -8.00 -13.57
CA VAL A 149 -4.30 -8.86 -13.84
C VAL A 149 -4.72 -10.34 -13.91
N LEU A 150 -5.61 -10.78 -13.02
CA LEU A 150 -6.09 -12.17 -13.02
C LEU A 150 -6.96 -12.49 -14.24
N GLU A 151 -7.83 -11.58 -14.67
CA GLU A 151 -8.65 -11.74 -15.88
C GLU A 151 -7.84 -11.83 -17.18
N ALA A 152 -6.65 -11.23 -17.21
CA ALA A 152 -5.76 -11.27 -18.36
C ALA A 152 -4.97 -12.59 -18.51
N LEU A 153 -5.08 -13.49 -17.53
CA LEU A 153 -4.31 -14.74 -17.47
C LEU A 153 -5.18 -15.96 -17.80
N PRO A 154 -4.55 -17.06 -18.28
CA PRO A 154 -5.23 -18.35 -18.44
C PRO A 154 -5.75 -18.89 -17.11
N ASP A 155 -6.94 -19.51 -17.10
CA ASP A 155 -7.63 -20.01 -15.90
C ASP A 155 -6.76 -20.92 -15.02
N ASN A 156 -5.89 -21.72 -15.62
CA ASN A 156 -4.99 -22.60 -14.90
C ASN A 156 -3.89 -21.89 -14.09
N THR A 157 -3.60 -20.63 -14.37
CA THR A 157 -2.56 -19.82 -13.67
C THR A 157 -3.15 -18.84 -12.65
N VAL A 158 -4.47 -18.64 -12.66
CA VAL A 158 -5.18 -17.72 -11.75
C VAL A 158 -4.99 -18.05 -10.28
N PRO A 159 -5.08 -19.33 -9.82
CA PRO A 159 -4.89 -19.68 -8.41
C PRO A 159 -3.48 -19.29 -7.91
N ASP A 160 -2.44 -19.62 -8.69
CA ASP A 160 -1.04 -19.33 -8.33
C ASP A 160 -0.78 -17.83 -8.32
N THR A 161 -1.27 -17.10 -9.32
CA THR A 161 -1.11 -15.64 -9.37
C THR A 161 -1.86 -14.97 -8.20
N SER A 162 -3.05 -15.44 -7.85
CA SER A 162 -3.77 -14.93 -6.68
C SER A 162 -3.01 -15.19 -5.37
N ALA A 163 -2.33 -16.33 -5.25
CA ALA A 163 -1.46 -16.64 -4.11
C ALA A 163 -0.22 -15.71 -4.08
N ILE A 164 0.36 -15.37 -5.24
CA ILE A 164 1.45 -14.39 -5.36
C ILE A 164 1.01 -13.02 -4.85
N PHE A 165 -0.15 -12.51 -5.29
CA PHE A 165 -0.72 -11.25 -4.79
C PHE A 165 -0.90 -11.27 -3.28
N SER A 166 -1.48 -12.33 -2.74
CA SER A 166 -1.75 -12.47 -1.30
C SER A 166 -0.46 -12.53 -0.48
N THR A 167 0.55 -13.28 -0.96
CA THR A 167 1.87 -13.36 -0.33
C THR A 167 2.60 -12.03 -0.41
N GLY A 168 2.56 -11.36 -1.57
CA GLY A 168 3.12 -10.03 -1.78
C GLY A 168 2.53 -9.01 -0.81
N ASN A 169 1.21 -9.01 -0.61
CA ASN A 169 0.52 -8.15 0.36
C ASN A 169 1.06 -8.35 1.78
N GLN A 170 1.19 -9.61 2.22
CA GLN A 170 1.70 -9.93 3.56
C GLN A 170 3.16 -9.51 3.76
N ILE A 171 4.00 -9.71 2.74
CA ILE A 171 5.40 -9.26 2.76
C ILE A 171 5.45 -7.73 2.82
N ALA A 172 4.71 -7.04 1.95
CA ALA A 172 4.64 -5.59 1.92
C ALA A 172 4.12 -5.00 3.23
N GLY A 173 3.03 -5.58 3.77
CA GLY A 173 2.47 -5.20 5.06
C GLY A 173 3.47 -5.37 6.21
N SER A 174 4.23 -6.49 6.22
CA SER A 174 5.25 -6.74 7.23
C SER A 174 6.44 -5.78 7.14
N ILE A 175 6.92 -5.50 5.92
CA ILE A 175 8.00 -4.53 5.69
C ILE A 175 7.53 -3.12 6.04
N GLY A 176 6.35 -2.72 5.57
CA GLY A 176 5.77 -1.41 5.85
C GLY A 176 5.58 -1.17 7.35
N SER A 177 4.99 -2.13 8.06
CA SER A 177 4.79 -2.04 9.51
C SER A 177 6.12 -1.94 10.28
N ALA A 178 7.10 -2.78 9.97
CA ALA A 178 8.41 -2.75 10.60
C ALA A 178 9.13 -1.41 10.34
N LEU A 179 9.09 -0.91 9.11
CA LEU A 179 9.71 0.35 8.72
C LEU A 179 9.06 1.54 9.44
N PHE A 180 7.75 1.69 9.30
CA PHE A 180 7.05 2.89 9.78
C PHE A 180 6.95 2.94 11.30
N VAL A 181 6.64 1.81 11.97
CA VAL A 181 6.64 1.74 13.44
C VAL A 181 8.07 1.86 13.98
N GLY A 182 9.06 1.31 13.27
CA GLY A 182 10.47 1.45 13.61
C GLY A 182 10.92 2.91 13.60
N VAL A 183 10.59 3.66 12.55
CA VAL A 183 10.90 5.11 12.45
C VAL A 183 10.20 5.90 13.56
N LEU A 184 8.89 5.69 13.74
CA LEU A 184 8.12 6.35 14.82
C LEU A 184 8.76 6.10 16.18
N SER A 185 9.07 4.84 16.51
CA SER A 185 9.59 4.46 17.81
C SER A 185 11.01 4.98 18.04
N ALA A 186 11.88 4.87 17.03
CA ALA A 186 13.26 5.37 17.12
C ALA A 186 13.30 6.89 17.30
N ASP A 187 12.46 7.62 16.57
CA ASP A 187 12.40 9.07 16.68
C ASP A 187 11.80 9.51 18.02
N ALA A 188 10.72 8.87 18.47
CA ALA A 188 10.11 9.14 19.79
C ALA A 188 11.10 8.88 20.93
N LEU A 189 11.86 7.78 20.88
CA LEU A 189 12.89 7.46 21.88
C LEU A 189 14.01 8.51 21.89
N ARG A 190 14.53 8.88 20.70
CA ARG A 190 15.58 9.89 20.56
C ARG A 190 15.15 11.23 21.13
N GLN A 191 13.94 11.70 20.80
CA GLN A 191 13.42 12.99 21.26
C GLN A 191 13.15 12.99 22.77
N THR A 192 12.64 11.89 23.32
CA THR A 192 12.42 11.74 24.75
C THR A 192 13.74 11.75 25.53
N ALA A 193 14.81 11.17 24.98
CA ALA A 193 16.14 11.14 25.58
C ALA A 193 16.76 12.55 25.71
N VAL A 194 16.38 13.50 24.83
CA VAL A 194 16.83 14.91 24.91
C VAL A 194 15.84 15.80 25.65
N GLY A 195 14.90 15.22 26.40
CA GLY A 195 14.00 15.95 27.30
C GLY A 195 12.72 16.48 26.64
N ILE A 196 12.41 16.10 25.40
CA ILE A 196 11.13 16.47 24.77
C ILE A 196 10.01 15.65 25.42
N ASN A 197 8.87 16.31 25.67
CA ASN A 197 7.69 15.66 26.24
C ASN A 197 7.28 14.46 25.39
N ARG A 198 6.93 13.35 26.04
CA ARG A 198 6.58 12.08 25.40
C ARG A 198 5.49 12.21 24.34
N HIS A 199 4.41 12.97 24.62
CA HIS A 199 3.33 13.19 23.67
C HIS A 199 3.80 13.91 22.40
N ALA A 200 4.65 14.95 22.57
CA ALA A 200 5.25 15.67 21.45
C ALA A 200 6.20 14.78 20.66
N ALA A 201 7.01 13.96 21.34
CA ALA A 201 7.94 13.04 20.69
C ALA A 201 7.22 11.99 19.83
N TYR A 202 6.10 11.43 20.31
CA TYR A 202 5.29 10.50 19.52
C TYR A 202 4.57 11.20 18.35
N ALA A 203 4.09 12.44 18.53
CA ALA A 203 3.48 13.22 17.45
C ALA A 203 4.48 13.51 16.33
N ASN A 204 5.71 13.90 16.67
CA ASN A 204 6.77 14.14 15.71
C ASN A 204 7.20 12.84 15.00
N GLY A 205 7.35 11.74 15.76
CA GLY A 205 7.68 10.43 15.20
C GLY A 205 6.61 9.94 14.22
N PHE A 206 5.34 10.17 14.51
CA PHE A 206 4.23 9.92 13.58
C PHE A 206 4.37 10.74 12.31
N GLN A 207 4.62 12.06 12.42
CA GLN A 207 4.82 12.91 11.26
C GLN A 207 5.97 12.44 10.37
N HIS A 208 7.14 12.13 10.94
CA HIS A 208 8.29 11.68 10.16
C HIS A 208 8.01 10.34 9.46
N SER A 209 7.31 9.43 10.13
CA SER A 209 6.92 8.15 9.51
C SER A 209 5.92 8.33 8.37
N ILE A 210 4.92 9.20 8.53
CA ILE A 210 3.96 9.54 7.47
C ILE A 210 4.67 10.23 6.30
N LEU A 211 5.65 11.10 6.55
CA LEU A 211 6.43 11.75 5.49
C LEU A 211 7.22 10.72 4.67
N ILE A 212 7.86 9.75 5.32
CA ILE A 212 8.58 8.67 4.62
C ILE A 212 7.61 7.85 3.76
N ALA A 213 6.43 7.52 4.29
CA ALA A 213 5.39 6.84 3.52
C ALA A 213 4.93 7.69 2.32
N ALA A 214 4.74 9.00 2.52
CA ALA A 214 4.34 9.91 1.44
C ALA A 214 5.39 9.97 0.32
N ILE A 215 6.67 10.06 0.66
CA ILE A 215 7.77 10.06 -0.32
C ILE A 215 7.79 8.73 -1.10
N PHE A 216 7.61 7.60 -0.41
CA PHE A 216 7.53 6.29 -1.05
C PHE A 216 6.36 6.24 -2.06
N GLU A 217 5.18 6.69 -1.66
CA GLU A 217 3.99 6.70 -2.52
C GLU A 217 4.12 7.68 -3.71
N VAL A 218 4.87 8.78 -3.56
CA VAL A 218 5.21 9.66 -4.70
C VAL A 218 6.03 8.91 -5.75
N VAL A 219 7.02 8.13 -5.33
CA VAL A 219 7.81 7.31 -6.25
C VAL A 219 6.91 6.30 -6.97
N MET A 220 6.01 5.65 -6.24
CA MET A 220 5.09 4.66 -6.81
C MET A 220 4.05 5.30 -7.75
N LEU A 221 3.58 6.51 -7.43
CA LEU A 221 2.74 7.30 -8.33
C LEU A 221 3.46 7.58 -9.66
N LEU A 222 4.73 8.00 -9.60
CA LEU A 222 5.52 8.26 -10.83
C LEU A 222 5.70 6.98 -11.66
N VAL A 223 5.97 5.84 -11.02
CA VAL A 223 6.06 4.53 -11.68
C VAL A 223 4.71 4.17 -12.32
N SER A 224 3.60 4.33 -11.59
CA SER A 224 2.25 4.06 -12.09
C SER A 224 1.89 4.91 -13.32
N VAL A 225 2.15 6.21 -13.26
CA VAL A 225 1.88 7.14 -14.37
C VAL A 225 2.77 6.84 -15.58
N TRP A 226 4.05 6.53 -15.35
CA TRP A 226 4.96 6.16 -16.43
C TRP A 226 4.50 4.88 -17.13
N TYR A 227 4.18 3.85 -16.37
CA TYR A 227 3.73 2.57 -16.91
C TYR A 227 2.36 2.67 -17.62
N SER A 228 1.43 3.41 -17.06
CA SER A 228 0.13 3.68 -17.66
C SER A 228 0.27 4.32 -19.05
N ARG A 229 1.17 5.28 -19.21
CA ARG A 229 1.45 5.91 -20.50
C ARG A 229 2.04 4.95 -21.52
N GLU A 230 2.93 4.07 -21.08
CA GLU A 230 3.58 3.08 -21.95
C GLU A 230 2.57 2.03 -22.45
N MET A 231 1.69 1.54 -21.59
CA MET A 231 0.63 0.59 -21.95
C MET A 231 -0.38 1.17 -22.93
N VAL A 232 -0.78 2.43 -22.74
CA VAL A 232 -1.68 3.12 -23.69
C VAL A 232 -1.01 3.30 -25.05
N ARG A 233 0.29 3.58 -25.10
CA ARG A 233 1.06 3.68 -26.36
C ARG A 233 1.11 2.36 -27.12
N HIS A 234 1.43 1.25 -26.42
CA HIS A 234 1.51 -0.07 -27.03
C HIS A 234 0.14 -0.61 -27.45
N GLY A 235 -0.91 -0.36 -26.69
CA GLY A 235 -2.29 -0.70 -27.07
C GLY A 235 -2.74 0.00 -28.36
N ARG A 236 -2.43 1.28 -28.52
CA ARG A 236 -2.71 2.04 -29.75
C ARG A 236 -1.89 1.56 -30.95
N ALA A 237 -0.65 1.11 -30.73
CA ALA A 237 0.18 0.58 -31.80
C ALA A 237 -0.35 -0.74 -32.36
N LYS A 238 -0.94 -1.61 -31.55
CA LYS A 238 -1.57 -2.87 -31.99
C LYS A 238 -2.85 -2.65 -32.83
N ILE A 239 -3.64 -1.62 -32.48
CA ILE A 239 -4.89 -1.29 -33.18
C ILE A 239 -4.60 -0.70 -34.59
N ASN A 240 -3.44 -0.08 -34.78
CA ASN A 240 -3.05 0.58 -36.06
C ASN A 240 -2.19 -0.30 -36.98
N GLN A 241 -1.98 -1.58 -36.67
CA GLN A 241 -1.36 -2.51 -37.63
C GLN A 241 -2.48 -3.06 -38.51
N PRO A 242 -2.47 -2.77 -39.84
CA PRO A 242 -3.42 -3.39 -40.78
C PRO A 242 -3.14 -4.90 -40.84
N ALA A 243 -4.24 -5.68 -40.82
CA ALA A 243 -4.23 -7.13 -40.90
C ALA A 243 -3.66 -7.61 -42.23
#